data_f2b6c516684f5bbc84a6458b09681f84
#
_entry.id   f2b6c516684f5bbc84a6458b09681f84
#
_cell.length_a   1.000
_cell.length_b   1.000
_cell.length_c   1.000
_cell.angle_alpha   90.00
_cell.angle_beta   90.00
_cell.angle_gamma   90.00
#
_symmetry.space_group_name_H-M   'P 1'
#
loop_
_entity.id
_entity.type
_entity.pdbx_description
1 polymer ?
#
loop_
_entity_poly.entity_id
_entity_poly.type
_entity_poly.pdbx_seq_one_letter_code
_entity_poly.pdbx_strand_id
1 'polypeptide(L)'
;MVIGVLCKACLVKDVPTSSKNATSITENSLAQTYPTPKNVTIDRIDYLQSQAPIGKFGGELISSTLGEGPKTFNPFNSKDNTSSIMSAVMYDGLLSTDPITGQPSPKLAKSYSISPDGKTYTFKLRHGIQWSDGKPITADDVVFTWNDIIFAGFGDTSLRDSIYIAGQLPTVRKIDNYTVEFKTPQPYAPFIRVLSASIAPKHIFMPAIKKGKKYFDSFLSTNTKPEDFVVSGAFKLKEYVPAQRVVFERNPNYYEINTSGDKLPYLDRVIYLIVGDQNNEVLKFEAKELDVIGLQGSKVARYKSLEQHSDFKLYNLGPNTGTMYLSVNLNNRKNKDGKFYVNPIKQKWFKDINFRTAIDYTIDRRNMVFNIANGIGAPLHTPESLNSIYLNKELKAFEKDTKKAKEYLEKSGFYTDKKGHLYDKENNRVEFDLYTNAGNTEREAIGVMVKQDLEELGMKVNFKPIEFNSLVNKLVNTFDWDMVIMGLTGSPLEPNGGKNVWLSNGRLHMFNMRTPEEGKANILPWEKELDEIFEKGALATKFEDRKKYYDRYQEIIYEQRPMIYIYSPVVIMAIRDKFKNIYPSSLGGITHNIEEIYIGEK
;
A
#
# COMPACT_ATOMS: atom_id res chain seq x y z
N MET A 1 34.46 32.23 50.38
CA MET A 1 35.16 31.15 49.69
C MET A 1 34.11 30.37 48.91
N VAL A 2 33.88 30.73 47.66
CA VAL A 2 32.85 30.11 46.81
C VAL A 2 33.60 29.50 45.64
N ILE A 3 33.57 28.18 45.55
CA ILE A 3 34.21 27.42 44.49
C ILE A 3 33.25 27.34 43.32
N GLY A 4 33.57 28.01 42.22
CA GLY A 4 32.85 27.87 40.97
C GLY A 4 33.30 26.62 40.22
N VAL A 5 32.37 25.77 39.86
CA VAL A 5 32.58 24.64 38.96
C VAL A 5 32.23 25.08 37.54
N LEU A 6 33.22 25.23 36.68
CA LEU A 6 33.06 25.39 35.25
C LEU A 6 32.62 24.05 34.64
N CYS A 7 31.44 24.03 34.07
CA CYS A 7 31.00 22.93 33.24
C CYS A 7 31.60 23.10 31.83
N LYS A 8 32.56 22.24 31.47
CA LYS A 8 33.14 22.16 30.13
C LYS A 8 32.06 21.67 29.16
N ALA A 9 31.86 22.45 28.08
CA ALA A 9 31.05 22.07 26.94
C ALA A 9 31.47 20.68 26.39
N CYS A 10 30.57 19.76 26.37
CA CYS A 10 30.72 18.51 25.64
C CYS A 10 30.65 18.84 24.14
N LEU A 11 31.81 18.86 23.48
CA LEU A 11 31.89 18.74 22.04
C LEU A 11 31.33 17.40 21.64
N VAL A 12 30.25 17.43 20.85
CA VAL A 12 29.69 16.24 20.21
C VAL A 12 30.75 15.73 19.22
N LYS A 13 31.37 14.62 19.59
CA LYS A 13 32.24 13.88 18.67
C LYS A 13 31.35 13.23 17.60
N ASP A 14 31.90 13.18 16.39
CA ASP A 14 31.35 12.58 15.19
C ASP A 14 30.55 11.31 15.48
N VAL A 15 29.31 11.29 14.99
CA VAL A 15 28.44 10.10 15.01
C VAL A 15 29.08 9.03 14.14
N PRO A 16 29.31 7.81 14.64
CA PRO A 16 29.92 6.74 13.83
C PRO A 16 29.04 6.39 12.64
N THR A 17 29.58 6.48 11.45
CA THR A 17 28.93 6.22 10.16
C THR A 17 28.77 4.73 9.82
N SER A 18 28.69 3.83 10.79
CA SER A 18 28.23 2.46 10.56
C SER A 18 28.00 1.75 11.88
N SER A 19 26.77 1.42 12.22
CA SER A 19 26.55 0.36 13.18
C SER A 19 26.81 -0.97 12.47
N LYS A 20 27.87 -1.70 12.84
CA LYS A 20 28.16 -3.06 12.35
C LYS A 20 26.98 -4.02 12.58
N ASN A 21 26.01 -3.68 13.43
CA ASN A 21 24.82 -4.46 13.71
C ASN A 21 23.70 -4.29 12.67
N ALA A 22 23.60 -3.16 11.96
CA ALA A 22 22.64 -2.99 10.89
C ALA A 22 23.02 -3.84 9.66
N THR A 23 24.33 -3.95 9.36
CA THR A 23 24.85 -4.72 8.22
C THR A 23 24.62 -6.23 8.36
N SER A 24 24.60 -6.77 9.58
CA SER A 24 24.38 -8.21 9.81
C SER A 24 22.93 -8.68 9.64
N ILE A 25 21.96 -7.76 9.65
CA ILE A 25 20.54 -8.06 9.41
C ILE A 25 20.22 -8.04 7.90
N THR A 26 21.05 -7.37 7.09
CA THR A 26 20.80 -7.13 5.68
C THR A 26 21.15 -8.29 4.75
N GLU A 27 22.02 -9.23 5.16
CA GLU A 27 22.63 -10.19 4.20
C GLU A 27 21.92 -11.56 4.10
N ASN A 28 21.00 -11.95 4.98
CA ASN A 28 20.64 -13.36 5.10
C ASN A 28 19.23 -13.82 4.71
N SER A 29 18.29 -12.95 4.36
CA SER A 29 16.90 -13.40 4.22
C SER A 29 16.35 -13.53 2.79
N LEU A 30 17.01 -12.97 1.79
CA LEU A 30 16.56 -13.06 0.39
C LEU A 30 17.27 -14.17 -0.44
N ALA A 31 18.07 -15.03 0.19
CA ALA A 31 18.90 -16.02 -0.50
C ALA A 31 18.17 -17.31 -0.93
N GLN A 32 16.93 -17.53 -0.49
CA GLN A 32 16.13 -18.67 -0.95
C GLN A 32 15.37 -18.31 -2.21
N THR A 33 15.71 -18.93 -3.32
CA THR A 33 14.97 -18.81 -4.57
C THR A 33 13.60 -19.45 -4.42
N TYR A 34 12.53 -18.69 -4.58
CA TYR A 34 11.17 -19.25 -4.61
C TYR A 34 11.04 -20.21 -5.80
N PRO A 35 10.65 -21.47 -5.56
CA PRO A 35 10.54 -22.46 -6.64
C PRO A 35 9.38 -22.11 -7.57
N THR A 36 9.66 -21.84 -8.83
CA THR A 36 8.65 -21.47 -9.83
C THR A 36 7.64 -22.58 -10.06
N PRO A 37 6.34 -22.38 -9.81
CA PRO A 37 5.31 -23.38 -10.06
C PRO A 37 5.21 -23.77 -11.54
N LYS A 38 4.75 -25.00 -11.82
CA LYS A 38 4.61 -25.55 -13.17
C LYS A 38 3.16 -25.86 -13.52
N ASN A 39 2.80 -25.68 -14.78
CA ASN A 39 1.52 -26.16 -15.29
C ASN A 39 1.60 -27.68 -15.52
N VAL A 40 0.67 -28.43 -14.95
CA VAL A 40 0.52 -29.87 -15.17
C VAL A 40 -0.94 -30.20 -15.48
N THR A 41 -1.17 -31.28 -16.25
CA THR A 41 -2.52 -31.75 -16.55
C THR A 41 -2.64 -33.19 -16.06
N ILE A 42 -3.56 -33.44 -15.12
CA ILE A 42 -3.86 -34.76 -14.57
C ILE A 42 -5.36 -34.99 -14.77
N ASP A 43 -5.75 -36.12 -15.32
CA ASP A 43 -7.15 -36.50 -15.58
C ASP A 43 -7.98 -35.41 -16.27
N ARG A 44 -7.40 -34.72 -17.23
CA ARG A 44 -7.97 -33.59 -17.99
C ARG A 44 -8.20 -32.31 -17.17
N ILE A 45 -7.65 -32.24 -15.94
CA ILE A 45 -7.68 -31.03 -15.11
C ILE A 45 -6.31 -30.36 -15.17
N ASP A 46 -6.30 -29.07 -15.43
CA ASP A 46 -5.08 -28.24 -15.46
C ASP A 46 -4.80 -27.69 -14.06
N TYR A 47 -3.78 -28.18 -13.43
CA TYR A 47 -3.32 -27.73 -12.11
C TYR A 47 -2.12 -26.77 -12.24
N LEU A 48 -1.94 -25.92 -11.22
CA LEU A 48 -0.69 -25.25 -10.94
C LEU A 48 0.06 -26.08 -9.90
N GLN A 49 1.19 -26.67 -10.28
CA GLN A 49 1.96 -27.53 -9.38
C GLN A 49 3.08 -26.74 -8.72
N SER A 50 3.00 -26.63 -7.39
CA SER A 50 4.09 -26.12 -6.57
C SER A 50 5.34 -26.99 -6.74
N GLN A 51 6.50 -26.35 -6.76
CA GLN A 51 7.80 -27.01 -6.77
C GLN A 51 8.51 -26.89 -5.41
N ALA A 52 7.81 -26.34 -4.40
CA ALA A 52 8.30 -26.29 -3.03
C ALA A 52 8.38 -27.70 -2.42
N PRO A 53 9.21 -27.92 -1.40
CA PRO A 53 9.24 -29.18 -0.66
C PRO A 53 7.85 -29.60 -0.17
N ILE A 54 7.55 -30.90 -0.26
CA ILE A 54 6.27 -31.44 0.19
C ILE A 54 6.14 -31.24 1.69
N GLY A 55 5.01 -30.64 2.10
CA GLY A 55 4.67 -30.36 3.48
C GLY A 55 3.74 -31.40 4.10
N LYS A 56 3.42 -31.19 5.37
CA LYS A 56 2.41 -31.96 6.12
C LYS A 56 1.11 -31.18 6.18
N PHE A 57 0.00 -31.88 5.97
CA PHE A 57 -1.33 -31.30 6.11
C PHE A 57 -1.70 -31.15 7.58
N GLY A 58 -2.41 -30.05 7.88
CA GLY A 58 -2.95 -29.78 9.20
C GLY A 58 -2.42 -28.51 9.85
N GLY A 59 -3.11 -28.11 10.92
CA GLY A 59 -2.75 -26.97 11.73
C GLY A 59 -3.25 -25.64 11.21
N GLU A 60 -2.82 -24.58 11.90
CA GLU A 60 -3.27 -23.22 11.62
C GLU A 60 -2.14 -22.21 11.73
N LEU A 61 -2.26 -21.12 10.98
CA LEU A 61 -1.39 -19.94 11.08
C LEU A 61 -2.22 -18.78 11.63
N ILE A 62 -1.74 -18.15 12.69
CA ILE A 62 -2.40 -17.02 13.35
C ILE A 62 -1.60 -15.75 13.07
N SER A 63 -2.20 -14.83 12.34
CA SER A 63 -1.68 -13.50 12.05
C SER A 63 -2.57 -12.43 12.71
N SER A 64 -2.34 -11.17 12.43
CA SER A 64 -3.11 -10.05 12.95
C SER A 64 -3.48 -9.06 11.85
N THR A 65 -4.48 -8.24 12.16
CA THR A 65 -4.79 -7.02 11.43
C THR A 65 -5.06 -5.89 12.43
N LEU A 66 -4.53 -4.70 12.14
CA LEU A 66 -4.69 -3.52 12.99
C LEU A 66 -6.04 -2.83 12.76
N GLY A 67 -6.59 -2.26 13.82
CA GLY A 67 -7.80 -1.44 13.77
C GLY A 67 -9.07 -2.24 14.02
N GLU A 68 -10.12 -1.98 13.25
CA GLU A 68 -11.47 -2.53 13.49
C GLU A 68 -11.79 -3.80 12.69
N GLY A 69 -10.84 -4.29 11.87
CA GLY A 69 -11.02 -5.41 10.96
C GLY A 69 -11.57 -4.99 9.58
N PRO A 70 -11.95 -5.97 8.75
CA PRO A 70 -12.43 -5.71 7.39
C PRO A 70 -13.78 -4.97 7.40
N LYS A 71 -13.98 -4.13 6.40
CA LYS A 71 -15.25 -3.43 6.16
C LYS A 71 -16.17 -4.21 5.22
N THR A 72 -15.59 -5.10 4.43
CA THR A 72 -16.30 -5.98 3.49
C THR A 72 -15.45 -7.20 3.16
N PHE A 73 -16.11 -8.28 2.72
CA PHE A 73 -15.47 -9.44 2.10
C PHE A 73 -15.70 -9.50 0.57
N ASN A 74 -16.42 -8.51 0.03
CA ASN A 74 -16.60 -8.38 -1.41
C ASN A 74 -15.35 -7.72 -2.03
N PRO A 75 -14.59 -8.42 -2.90
CA PRO A 75 -13.36 -7.88 -3.50
C PRO A 75 -13.59 -6.61 -4.32
N PHE A 76 -14.80 -6.42 -4.85
CA PHE A 76 -15.15 -5.26 -5.68
C PHE A 76 -15.60 -4.04 -4.86
N ASN A 77 -15.90 -4.20 -3.57
CA ASN A 77 -16.28 -3.11 -2.66
C ASN A 77 -15.12 -2.68 -1.75
N SER A 78 -14.00 -3.39 -1.80
CA SER A 78 -12.83 -3.13 -0.94
C SER A 78 -12.18 -1.79 -1.26
N LYS A 79 -12.01 -0.94 -0.23
CA LYS A 79 -11.35 0.37 -0.30
C LYS A 79 -10.25 0.55 0.74
N ASP A 80 -10.02 -0.46 1.56
CA ASP A 80 -9.02 -0.48 2.61
C ASP A 80 -8.14 -1.73 2.51
N ASN A 81 -6.94 -1.63 3.10
CA ASN A 81 -5.94 -2.69 3.02
C ASN A 81 -6.41 -3.99 3.69
N THR A 82 -7.09 -3.90 4.83
CA THR A 82 -7.57 -5.09 5.56
C THR A 82 -8.59 -5.87 4.75
N SER A 83 -9.61 -5.20 4.19
CA SER A 83 -10.60 -5.84 3.31
C SER A 83 -9.94 -6.44 2.06
N SER A 84 -8.92 -5.78 1.50
CA SER A 84 -8.17 -6.28 0.33
C SER A 84 -7.38 -7.55 0.64
N ILE A 85 -6.68 -7.60 1.79
CA ILE A 85 -5.95 -8.79 2.24
C ILE A 85 -6.93 -9.97 2.43
N MET A 86 -8.07 -9.75 3.10
CA MET A 86 -9.05 -10.79 3.35
C MET A 86 -9.66 -11.34 2.05
N SER A 87 -9.95 -10.47 1.07
CA SER A 87 -10.48 -10.91 -0.21
C SER A 87 -9.43 -11.62 -1.08
N ALA A 88 -8.16 -11.24 -1.00
CA ALA A 88 -7.07 -11.90 -1.73
C ALA A 88 -6.81 -13.34 -1.28
N VAL A 89 -7.15 -13.70 -0.05
CA VAL A 89 -7.10 -15.09 0.45
C VAL A 89 -8.20 -15.94 -0.20
N MET A 90 -9.31 -15.32 -0.63
CA MET A 90 -10.51 -16.00 -1.13
C MET A 90 -10.62 -16.03 -2.65
N TYR A 91 -10.11 -15.02 -3.35
CA TYR A 91 -10.37 -14.86 -4.79
C TYR A 91 -9.09 -14.66 -5.58
N ASP A 92 -8.93 -15.44 -6.63
CA ASP A 92 -7.83 -15.30 -7.59
C ASP A 92 -8.24 -14.48 -8.82
N GLY A 93 -7.23 -13.86 -9.45
CA GLY A 93 -7.33 -13.23 -10.77
C GLY A 93 -6.90 -14.17 -11.89
N LEU A 94 -6.89 -13.68 -13.12
CA LEU A 94 -6.30 -14.39 -14.25
C LEU A 94 -4.80 -14.59 -14.06
N LEU A 95 -4.15 -13.56 -13.54
CA LEU A 95 -2.73 -13.51 -13.23
C LEU A 95 -2.53 -13.16 -11.75
N SER A 96 -1.33 -13.40 -11.27
CA SER A 96 -0.75 -12.83 -10.05
C SER A 96 0.53 -12.08 -10.39
N THR A 97 1.18 -11.52 -9.39
CA THR A 97 2.54 -10.99 -9.52
C THR A 97 3.52 -12.00 -8.93
N ASP A 98 4.51 -12.41 -9.72
CA ASP A 98 5.60 -13.23 -9.20
C ASP A 98 6.29 -12.47 -8.06
N PRO A 99 6.39 -13.03 -6.85
CA PRO A 99 6.83 -12.31 -5.67
C PRO A 99 8.32 -11.96 -5.70
N ILE A 100 9.11 -12.59 -6.54
CA ILE A 100 10.56 -12.37 -6.64
C ILE A 100 10.89 -11.43 -7.81
N THR A 101 10.36 -11.73 -9.00
CA THR A 101 10.70 -10.99 -10.22
C THR A 101 9.77 -9.80 -10.48
N GLY A 102 8.61 -9.78 -9.83
CA GLY A 102 7.57 -8.78 -10.09
C GLY A 102 6.87 -8.94 -11.45
N GLN A 103 7.14 -10.01 -12.19
CA GLN A 103 6.51 -10.24 -13.48
C GLN A 103 5.10 -10.83 -13.32
N PRO A 104 4.19 -10.57 -14.28
CA PRO A 104 2.89 -11.22 -14.29
C PRO A 104 3.04 -12.74 -14.38
N SER A 105 2.41 -13.46 -13.45
CA SER A 105 2.45 -14.93 -13.35
C SER A 105 1.06 -15.53 -13.52
N PRO A 106 0.87 -16.59 -14.32
CA PRO A 106 -0.43 -17.24 -14.49
C PRO A 106 -1.02 -17.81 -13.20
N LYS A 107 -2.32 -17.53 -12.95
CA LYS A 107 -3.13 -18.11 -11.85
C LYS A 107 -4.33 -18.88 -12.41
N LEU A 108 -5.54 -18.28 -12.48
CA LEU A 108 -6.69 -18.92 -13.14
C LEU A 108 -6.46 -19.10 -14.65
N ALA A 109 -5.68 -18.23 -15.27
CA ALA A 109 -5.16 -18.49 -16.61
C ALA A 109 -3.99 -19.48 -16.54
N LYS A 110 -3.97 -20.46 -17.45
CA LYS A 110 -2.84 -21.37 -17.67
C LYS A 110 -1.71 -20.67 -18.47
N SER A 111 -2.10 -19.81 -19.39
CA SER A 111 -1.17 -19.03 -20.22
C SER A 111 -1.84 -17.79 -20.81
N TYR A 112 -1.02 -16.89 -21.29
CA TYR A 112 -1.49 -15.71 -22.01
C TYR A 112 -0.54 -15.34 -23.16
N SER A 113 -1.04 -14.55 -24.10
CA SER A 113 -0.26 -13.93 -25.17
C SER A 113 -0.73 -12.50 -25.42
N ILE A 114 0.19 -11.67 -25.89
CA ILE A 114 -0.08 -10.27 -26.28
C ILE A 114 0.24 -10.14 -27.75
N SER A 115 -0.67 -9.51 -28.52
CA SER A 115 -0.45 -9.26 -29.94
C SER A 115 0.74 -8.30 -30.18
N PRO A 116 1.41 -8.36 -31.35
CA PRO A 116 2.56 -7.50 -31.65
C PRO A 116 2.27 -6.00 -31.56
N ASP A 117 1.02 -5.58 -31.78
CA ASP A 117 0.58 -4.18 -31.64
C ASP A 117 0.30 -3.77 -30.18
N GLY A 118 0.47 -4.70 -29.23
CA GLY A 118 0.29 -4.45 -27.79
C GLY A 118 -1.14 -4.16 -27.35
N LYS A 119 -2.15 -4.46 -28.18
CA LYS A 119 -3.55 -4.11 -27.92
C LYS A 119 -4.45 -5.29 -27.56
N THR A 120 -4.11 -6.49 -28.01
CA THR A 120 -4.93 -7.69 -27.81
C THR A 120 -4.23 -8.64 -26.86
N TYR A 121 -4.95 -9.04 -25.81
CA TYR A 121 -4.47 -9.94 -24.76
C TYR A 121 -5.36 -11.18 -24.74
N THR A 122 -4.80 -12.34 -25.07
CA THR A 122 -5.54 -13.61 -25.13
C THR A 122 -5.11 -14.49 -23.94
N PHE A 123 -6.07 -14.95 -23.15
CA PHE A 123 -5.86 -15.82 -22.00
C PHE A 123 -6.51 -17.17 -22.22
N LYS A 124 -5.76 -18.22 -21.96
CA LYS A 124 -6.26 -19.61 -21.88
C LYS A 124 -6.44 -19.96 -20.41
N LEU A 125 -7.66 -20.24 -19.99
CA LEU A 125 -7.99 -20.64 -18.63
C LEU A 125 -7.56 -22.09 -18.38
N ARG A 126 -7.41 -22.46 -17.10
CA ARG A 126 -7.21 -23.87 -16.69
C ARG A 126 -8.49 -24.64 -16.92
N HIS A 127 -8.38 -25.81 -17.57
CA HIS A 127 -9.50 -26.71 -17.74
C HIS A 127 -9.79 -27.49 -16.45
N GLY A 128 -11.08 -27.72 -16.17
CA GLY A 128 -11.54 -28.62 -15.12
C GLY A 128 -11.44 -28.07 -13.70
N ILE A 129 -10.93 -26.87 -13.50
CA ILE A 129 -10.92 -26.22 -12.17
C ILE A 129 -12.31 -25.74 -11.78
N GLN A 130 -12.56 -25.66 -10.47
CA GLN A 130 -13.89 -25.42 -9.91
C GLN A 130 -13.86 -24.33 -8.84
N TRP A 131 -14.99 -23.67 -8.69
CA TRP A 131 -15.30 -22.88 -7.52
C TRP A 131 -15.42 -23.75 -6.26
N SER A 132 -15.42 -23.16 -5.08
CA SER A 132 -15.55 -23.89 -3.81
C SER A 132 -16.89 -24.65 -3.67
N ASP A 133 -17.91 -24.30 -4.45
CA ASP A 133 -19.21 -25.00 -4.51
C ASP A 133 -19.25 -26.12 -5.57
N GLY A 134 -18.12 -26.40 -6.25
CA GLY A 134 -17.99 -27.46 -7.25
C GLY A 134 -18.41 -27.08 -8.67
N LYS A 135 -18.90 -25.86 -8.91
CA LYS A 135 -19.20 -25.41 -10.28
C LYS A 135 -17.93 -25.05 -11.05
N PRO A 136 -17.89 -25.27 -12.37
CA PRO A 136 -16.70 -25.00 -13.16
C PRO A 136 -16.41 -23.50 -13.25
N ILE A 137 -15.11 -23.16 -13.23
CA ILE A 137 -14.62 -21.80 -13.55
C ILE A 137 -14.43 -21.73 -15.06
N THR A 138 -15.07 -20.75 -15.70
CA THR A 138 -15.09 -20.63 -17.16
C THR A 138 -14.88 -19.19 -17.64
N ALA A 139 -14.76 -19.03 -18.95
CA ALA A 139 -14.69 -17.73 -19.61
C ALA A 139 -15.94 -16.86 -19.34
N ASP A 140 -17.09 -17.46 -19.02
CA ASP A 140 -18.30 -16.72 -18.67
C ASP A 140 -18.15 -15.94 -17.38
N ASP A 141 -17.40 -16.46 -16.39
CA ASP A 141 -17.11 -15.78 -15.12
C ASP A 141 -16.20 -14.57 -15.35
N VAL A 142 -15.20 -14.74 -16.21
CA VAL A 142 -14.26 -13.66 -16.56
C VAL A 142 -14.97 -12.54 -17.30
N VAL A 143 -15.71 -12.87 -18.36
CA VAL A 143 -16.44 -11.88 -19.19
C VAL A 143 -17.48 -11.14 -18.33
N PHE A 144 -18.20 -11.87 -17.47
CA PHE A 144 -19.13 -11.29 -16.53
C PHE A 144 -18.44 -10.32 -15.55
N THR A 145 -17.33 -10.74 -14.95
CA THR A 145 -16.60 -9.88 -13.99
C THR A 145 -16.21 -8.55 -14.63
N TRP A 146 -15.67 -8.59 -15.81
CA TRP A 146 -15.18 -7.39 -16.47
C TRP A 146 -16.29 -6.53 -17.07
N ASN A 147 -17.26 -7.10 -17.77
CA ASN A 147 -18.33 -6.33 -18.38
C ASN A 147 -19.39 -5.84 -17.39
N ASP A 148 -19.88 -6.77 -16.54
CA ASP A 148 -21.07 -6.51 -15.74
C ASP A 148 -20.74 -5.93 -14.36
N ILE A 149 -19.51 -6.12 -13.85
CA ILE A 149 -19.07 -5.52 -12.58
C ILE A 149 -18.13 -4.34 -12.85
N ILE A 150 -16.93 -4.60 -13.37
CA ILE A 150 -15.85 -3.61 -13.45
C ILE A 150 -16.22 -2.48 -14.42
N PHE A 151 -16.49 -2.79 -15.70
CA PHE A 151 -16.79 -1.76 -16.71
C PHE A 151 -18.12 -1.06 -16.44
N ALA A 152 -19.11 -1.78 -15.90
CA ALA A 152 -20.39 -1.20 -15.49
C ALA A 152 -20.30 -0.31 -14.25
N GLY A 153 -19.16 -0.35 -13.54
CA GLY A 153 -18.89 0.50 -12.36
C GLY A 153 -19.71 0.11 -11.15
N PHE A 154 -19.79 -1.18 -10.84
CA PHE A 154 -20.29 -1.69 -9.57
C PHE A 154 -19.17 -1.68 -8.54
N GLY A 155 -19.49 -1.33 -7.30
CA GLY A 155 -18.54 -1.26 -6.20
C GLY A 155 -17.52 -0.12 -6.33
N ASP A 156 -16.26 -0.37 -5.96
CA ASP A 156 -15.18 0.59 -6.13
C ASP A 156 -14.76 0.70 -7.59
N THR A 157 -14.75 1.91 -8.12
CA THR A 157 -14.45 2.16 -9.53
C THR A 157 -12.99 2.49 -9.79
N SER A 158 -12.11 2.45 -8.80
CA SER A 158 -10.70 2.81 -8.94
C SER A 158 -10.00 2.02 -10.04
N LEU A 159 -10.25 0.71 -10.11
CA LEU A 159 -9.72 -0.14 -11.16
C LEU A 159 -10.24 0.27 -12.54
N ARG A 160 -11.56 0.45 -12.69
CA ARG A 160 -12.20 0.92 -13.92
C ARG A 160 -11.60 2.25 -14.39
N ASP A 161 -11.48 3.20 -13.48
CA ASP A 161 -10.94 4.54 -13.79
C ASP A 161 -9.45 4.45 -14.18
N SER A 162 -8.71 3.47 -13.63
CA SER A 162 -7.30 3.23 -13.98
C SER A 162 -7.09 2.74 -15.41
N ILE A 163 -8.08 2.09 -16.00
CA ILE A 163 -8.03 1.52 -17.35
C ILE A 163 -8.91 2.27 -18.36
N TYR A 164 -9.32 3.49 -18.03
CA TYR A 164 -9.99 4.37 -18.98
C TYR A 164 -8.93 5.00 -19.88
N ILE A 165 -8.78 4.46 -21.09
CA ILE A 165 -7.67 4.71 -22.01
C ILE A 165 -8.18 5.55 -23.18
N ALA A 166 -7.62 6.75 -23.37
CA ALA A 166 -8.03 7.66 -24.45
C ALA A 166 -9.56 7.86 -24.54
N GLY A 167 -10.22 7.99 -23.38
CA GLY A 167 -11.66 8.19 -23.33
C GLY A 167 -12.51 6.93 -23.51
N GLN A 168 -11.93 5.75 -23.55
CA GLN A 168 -12.62 4.49 -23.76
C GLN A 168 -12.18 3.39 -22.78
N LEU A 169 -13.09 2.50 -22.44
CA LEU A 169 -12.76 1.28 -21.71
C LEU A 169 -12.26 0.19 -22.68
N PRO A 170 -11.41 -0.75 -22.24
CA PRO A 170 -11.15 -1.97 -22.97
C PRO A 170 -12.42 -2.77 -23.22
N THR A 171 -12.35 -3.71 -24.13
CA THR A 171 -13.41 -4.70 -24.36
C THR A 171 -12.92 -6.08 -23.94
N VAL A 172 -13.85 -6.94 -23.51
CA VAL A 172 -13.58 -8.34 -23.22
C VAL A 172 -14.63 -9.21 -23.88
N ARG A 173 -14.20 -10.31 -24.51
CA ARG A 173 -15.09 -11.28 -25.13
C ARG A 173 -14.66 -12.71 -24.86
N LYS A 174 -15.62 -13.58 -24.80
CA LYS A 174 -15.43 -15.02 -24.78
C LYS A 174 -15.14 -15.50 -26.22
N ILE A 175 -14.06 -16.27 -26.40
CA ILE A 175 -13.75 -16.96 -27.64
C ILE A 175 -14.34 -18.37 -27.61
N ASP A 176 -14.09 -19.10 -26.49
CA ASP A 176 -14.67 -20.38 -26.16
C ASP A 176 -14.82 -20.51 -24.63
N ASN A 177 -15.18 -21.66 -24.12
CA ASN A 177 -15.42 -21.85 -22.68
C ASN A 177 -14.17 -21.62 -21.79
N TYR A 178 -12.99 -21.65 -22.36
CA TYR A 178 -11.72 -21.53 -21.64
C TYR A 178 -10.76 -20.53 -22.28
N THR A 179 -11.24 -19.73 -23.22
CA THR A 179 -10.43 -18.69 -23.87
C THR A 179 -11.16 -17.36 -23.83
N VAL A 180 -10.50 -16.33 -23.31
CA VAL A 180 -10.98 -14.96 -23.30
C VAL A 180 -9.99 -14.03 -23.99
N GLU A 181 -10.51 -13.00 -24.62
CA GLU A 181 -9.74 -11.97 -25.29
C GLU A 181 -10.11 -10.59 -24.76
N PHE A 182 -9.10 -9.84 -24.35
CA PHE A 182 -9.23 -8.41 -24.03
C PHE A 182 -8.61 -7.60 -25.17
N LYS A 183 -9.23 -6.46 -25.47
CA LYS A 183 -8.69 -5.51 -26.43
C LYS A 183 -8.72 -4.10 -25.86
N THR A 184 -7.55 -3.46 -25.80
CA THR A 184 -7.41 -2.06 -25.40
C THR A 184 -7.52 -1.13 -26.60
N PRO A 185 -8.05 0.10 -26.43
CA PRO A 185 -8.16 1.08 -27.54
C PRO A 185 -6.79 1.45 -28.12
N GLN A 186 -5.78 1.51 -27.26
CA GLN A 186 -4.37 1.78 -27.60
C GLN A 186 -3.46 0.84 -26.82
N PRO A 187 -2.18 0.65 -27.20
CA PRO A 187 -1.21 -0.03 -26.37
C PRO A 187 -1.18 0.61 -24.99
N TYR A 188 -1.26 -0.20 -23.93
CA TYR A 188 -1.35 0.30 -22.55
C TYR A 188 -0.55 -0.60 -21.61
N ALA A 189 0.68 -0.20 -21.32
CA ALA A 189 1.62 -1.02 -20.56
C ALA A 189 1.12 -1.48 -19.18
N PRO A 190 0.36 -0.67 -18.40
CA PRO A 190 -0.15 -1.12 -17.11
C PRO A 190 -1.24 -2.21 -17.19
N PHE A 191 -1.85 -2.44 -18.37
CA PHE A 191 -3.05 -3.29 -18.49
C PHE A 191 -2.82 -4.72 -18.00
N ILE A 192 -1.68 -5.31 -18.33
CA ILE A 192 -1.38 -6.69 -17.94
C ILE A 192 -1.41 -6.89 -16.41
N ARG A 193 -1.05 -5.87 -15.64
CA ARG A 193 -1.00 -5.93 -14.17
C ARG A 193 -2.39 -5.86 -13.54
N VAL A 194 -3.34 -5.15 -14.16
CA VAL A 194 -4.71 -5.06 -13.63
C VAL A 194 -5.50 -6.37 -13.82
N LEU A 195 -4.99 -7.29 -14.63
CA LEU A 195 -5.59 -8.62 -14.85
C LEU A 195 -5.32 -9.60 -13.69
N SER A 196 -4.66 -9.14 -12.62
CA SER A 196 -4.64 -9.79 -11.31
C SER A 196 -5.90 -9.51 -10.48
N ALA A 197 -6.81 -8.65 -10.95
CA ALA A 197 -8.08 -8.41 -10.27
C ALA A 197 -8.89 -9.70 -10.12
N SER A 198 -9.54 -9.85 -8.96
CA SER A 198 -10.34 -11.02 -8.61
C SER A 198 -11.39 -11.32 -9.65
N ILE A 199 -11.61 -12.60 -9.96
CA ILE A 199 -12.71 -13.05 -10.82
C ILE A 199 -13.89 -13.47 -9.93
N ALA A 200 -15.10 -13.06 -10.30
CA ALA A 200 -16.34 -13.34 -9.58
C ALA A 200 -17.05 -14.60 -10.11
N PRO A 201 -17.58 -15.47 -9.24
CA PRO A 201 -18.50 -16.52 -9.67
C PRO A 201 -19.80 -15.90 -10.18
N LYS A 202 -20.00 -15.95 -11.50
CA LYS A 202 -21.18 -15.34 -12.17
C LYS A 202 -22.49 -15.72 -11.54
N HIS A 203 -22.66 -17.00 -11.18
CA HIS A 203 -23.91 -17.52 -10.62
C HIS A 203 -24.25 -16.95 -9.23
N ILE A 204 -23.26 -16.43 -8.49
CA ILE A 204 -23.43 -15.79 -7.17
C ILE A 204 -23.62 -14.28 -7.33
N PHE A 205 -22.82 -13.63 -8.19
CA PHE A 205 -22.82 -12.17 -8.31
C PHE A 205 -23.91 -11.63 -9.25
N MET A 206 -24.32 -12.37 -10.28
CA MET A 206 -25.35 -11.92 -11.22
C MET A 206 -26.69 -11.55 -10.54
N PRO A 207 -27.22 -12.31 -9.56
CA PRO A 207 -28.42 -11.91 -8.83
C PRO A 207 -28.26 -10.57 -8.10
N ALA A 208 -27.07 -10.28 -7.57
CA ALA A 208 -26.79 -9.02 -6.88
C ALA A 208 -26.72 -7.84 -7.87
N ILE A 209 -26.09 -8.03 -9.03
CA ILE A 209 -26.05 -7.03 -10.11
C ILE A 209 -27.47 -6.66 -10.56
N LYS A 210 -28.35 -7.65 -10.76
CA LYS A 210 -29.75 -7.42 -11.14
C LYS A 210 -30.55 -6.59 -10.14
N LYS A 211 -30.16 -6.62 -8.85
CA LYS A 211 -30.77 -5.80 -7.79
C LYS A 211 -30.23 -4.36 -7.75
N GLY A 212 -29.22 -4.05 -8.55
CA GLY A 212 -28.65 -2.73 -8.73
C GLY A 212 -27.53 -2.35 -7.75
N LYS A 213 -26.90 -1.20 -8.01
CA LYS A 213 -25.68 -0.76 -7.32
C LYS A 213 -25.83 -0.65 -5.80
N LYS A 214 -26.92 -0.06 -5.32
CA LYS A 214 -27.19 0.08 -3.88
C LYS A 214 -27.19 -1.26 -3.14
N TYR A 215 -27.75 -2.31 -3.76
CA TYR A 215 -27.72 -3.65 -3.18
C TYR A 215 -26.31 -4.24 -3.24
N PHE A 216 -25.61 -4.05 -4.36
CA PHE A 216 -24.25 -4.55 -4.55
C PHE A 216 -23.27 -3.97 -3.54
N ASP A 217 -23.42 -2.70 -3.14
CA ASP A 217 -22.57 -2.04 -2.14
C ASP A 217 -22.61 -2.72 -0.77
N SER A 218 -23.69 -3.43 -0.44
CA SER A 218 -23.84 -4.23 0.80
C SER A 218 -23.74 -5.74 0.57
N PHE A 219 -23.53 -6.18 -0.66
CA PHE A 219 -23.43 -7.60 -1.00
C PHE A 219 -22.09 -8.18 -0.57
N LEU A 220 -22.10 -9.37 0.02
CA LEU A 220 -20.95 -10.03 0.65
C LEU A 220 -20.26 -9.11 1.69
N SER A 221 -21.08 -8.43 2.48
CA SER A 221 -20.61 -7.61 3.61
C SER A 221 -20.14 -8.48 4.78
N THR A 222 -19.67 -7.84 5.83
CA THR A 222 -19.25 -8.51 7.09
C THR A 222 -20.41 -9.22 7.82
N ASN A 223 -21.66 -8.95 7.46
CA ASN A 223 -22.86 -9.61 8.02
C ASN A 223 -23.34 -10.81 7.17
N THR A 224 -22.68 -11.10 6.05
CA THR A 224 -23.02 -12.24 5.20
C THR A 224 -22.56 -13.53 5.85
N LYS A 225 -23.38 -14.57 5.77
CA LYS A 225 -23.04 -15.88 6.33
C LYS A 225 -21.87 -16.52 5.58
N PRO A 226 -20.95 -17.21 6.27
CA PRO A 226 -19.78 -17.84 5.63
C PRO A 226 -20.13 -18.80 4.49
N GLU A 227 -21.23 -19.55 4.59
CA GLU A 227 -21.70 -20.50 3.57
C GLU A 227 -22.12 -19.85 2.25
N ASP A 228 -22.42 -18.55 2.24
CA ASP A 228 -22.82 -17.81 1.04
C ASP A 228 -21.62 -17.36 0.18
N PHE A 229 -20.39 -17.53 0.71
CA PHE A 229 -19.17 -17.19 -0.04
C PHE A 229 -18.71 -18.37 -0.90
N VAL A 230 -18.72 -18.15 -2.21
CA VAL A 230 -18.17 -19.08 -3.21
C VAL A 230 -16.88 -18.47 -3.76
N VAL A 231 -15.77 -19.19 -3.62
CA VAL A 231 -14.41 -18.65 -3.82
C VAL A 231 -13.57 -19.50 -4.77
N SER A 232 -12.52 -18.90 -5.35
CA SER A 232 -11.52 -19.59 -6.18
C SER A 232 -10.19 -19.81 -5.47
N GLY A 233 -9.90 -19.01 -4.44
CA GLY A 233 -8.62 -19.00 -3.74
C GLY A 233 -8.40 -20.19 -2.80
N ALA A 234 -7.23 -20.24 -2.18
CA ALA A 234 -6.78 -21.35 -1.33
C ALA A 234 -7.64 -21.55 -0.07
N PHE A 235 -8.27 -20.48 0.42
CA PHE A 235 -9.09 -20.51 1.62
C PHE A 235 -10.44 -19.85 1.40
N LYS A 236 -11.43 -20.25 2.21
CA LYS A 236 -12.79 -19.67 2.24
C LYS A 236 -13.12 -19.18 3.65
N LEU A 237 -13.99 -18.18 3.76
CA LEU A 237 -14.42 -17.67 5.05
C LEU A 237 -15.12 -18.77 5.86
N LYS A 238 -14.70 -18.97 7.11
CA LYS A 238 -15.30 -19.89 8.09
C LYS A 238 -16.07 -19.14 9.16
N GLU A 239 -15.50 -18.05 9.67
CA GLU A 239 -16.07 -17.29 10.77
C GLU A 239 -15.57 -15.83 10.73
N TYR A 240 -16.45 -14.91 11.05
CA TYR A 240 -16.08 -13.54 11.37
C TYR A 240 -16.72 -13.14 12.70
N VAL A 241 -15.89 -12.76 13.66
CA VAL A 241 -16.32 -12.18 14.94
C VAL A 241 -15.84 -10.73 14.97
N PRO A 242 -16.75 -9.73 14.88
CA PRO A 242 -16.39 -8.32 14.84
C PRO A 242 -15.45 -7.92 15.98
N ALA A 243 -14.44 -7.11 15.68
CA ALA A 243 -13.41 -6.63 16.59
C ALA A 243 -12.59 -7.73 17.30
N GLN A 244 -12.71 -9.00 16.91
CA GLN A 244 -11.98 -10.11 17.51
C GLN A 244 -11.15 -10.87 16.50
N ARG A 245 -11.78 -11.51 15.48
CA ARG A 245 -11.06 -12.35 14.51
C ARG A 245 -11.81 -12.60 13.22
N VAL A 246 -11.04 -12.96 12.19
CA VAL A 246 -11.50 -13.58 10.94
C VAL A 246 -10.85 -14.96 10.84
N VAL A 247 -11.62 -16.00 10.58
CA VAL A 247 -11.13 -17.37 10.41
C VAL A 247 -11.43 -17.83 9.00
N PHE A 248 -10.41 -18.26 8.30
CA PHE A 248 -10.50 -18.91 7.00
C PHE A 248 -10.19 -20.39 7.14
N GLU A 249 -10.90 -21.25 6.40
CA GLU A 249 -10.64 -22.69 6.30
C GLU A 249 -10.22 -23.06 4.88
N ARG A 250 -9.51 -24.17 4.74
CA ARG A 250 -9.02 -24.70 3.45
C ARG A 250 -10.18 -24.85 2.45
N ASN A 251 -9.92 -24.41 1.20
CA ASN A 251 -10.80 -24.70 0.07
C ASN A 251 -10.46 -26.08 -0.54
N PRO A 252 -11.30 -27.10 -0.42
CA PRO A 252 -10.99 -28.44 -0.94
C PRO A 252 -10.95 -28.51 -2.47
N ASN A 253 -11.50 -27.50 -3.15
CA ASN A 253 -11.53 -27.42 -4.61
C ASN A 253 -10.43 -26.55 -5.20
N TYR A 254 -9.46 -26.13 -4.38
CA TYR A 254 -8.35 -25.33 -4.86
C TYR A 254 -7.55 -26.08 -5.96
N TYR A 255 -7.10 -25.34 -6.95
CA TYR A 255 -6.49 -25.90 -8.16
C TYR A 255 -4.96 -26.01 -8.10
N GLU A 256 -4.34 -25.63 -7.00
CA GLU A 256 -2.91 -25.87 -6.82
C GLU A 256 -2.66 -27.21 -6.13
N ILE A 257 -1.58 -27.89 -6.57
CA ILE A 257 -1.16 -29.18 -6.05
C ILE A 257 0.33 -29.18 -5.72
N ASN A 258 0.76 -30.10 -4.85
CA ASN A 258 2.18 -30.38 -4.62
C ASN A 258 2.72 -31.35 -5.71
N THR A 259 4.02 -31.68 -5.63
CA THR A 259 4.67 -32.60 -6.59
C THR A 259 4.18 -34.05 -6.49
N SER A 260 3.48 -34.43 -5.42
CA SER A 260 2.80 -35.75 -5.30
C SER A 260 1.39 -35.76 -5.89
N GLY A 261 0.86 -34.60 -6.29
CA GLY A 261 -0.50 -34.47 -6.82
C GLY A 261 -1.57 -34.16 -5.75
N ASP A 262 -1.18 -33.96 -4.48
CA ASP A 262 -2.11 -33.63 -3.41
C ASP A 262 -2.50 -32.15 -3.49
N LYS A 263 -3.79 -31.84 -3.29
CA LYS A 263 -4.31 -30.48 -3.34
C LYS A 263 -3.86 -29.63 -2.15
N LEU A 264 -3.32 -28.46 -2.43
CA LEU A 264 -3.01 -27.44 -1.44
C LEU A 264 -4.30 -26.70 -0.98
N PRO A 265 -4.27 -25.93 0.09
CA PRO A 265 -3.14 -25.60 0.95
C PRO A 265 -2.86 -26.68 1.99
N TYR A 266 -1.64 -26.67 2.59
CA TYR A 266 -1.30 -27.60 3.67
C TYR A 266 -2.02 -27.26 4.97
N LEU A 267 -2.12 -25.98 5.34
CA LEU A 267 -2.80 -25.53 6.55
C LEU A 267 -4.31 -25.76 6.48
N ASP A 268 -4.91 -26.17 7.60
CA ASP A 268 -6.38 -26.27 7.71
C ASP A 268 -7.03 -24.91 7.81
N ARG A 269 -6.37 -23.95 8.50
CA ARG A 269 -6.92 -22.63 8.78
C ARG A 269 -5.86 -21.52 8.74
N VAL A 270 -6.33 -20.33 8.39
CA VAL A 270 -5.63 -19.07 8.60
C VAL A 270 -6.53 -18.16 9.44
N ILE A 271 -5.98 -17.62 10.52
CA ILE A 271 -6.72 -16.79 11.47
C ILE A 271 -6.07 -15.42 11.53
N TYR A 272 -6.89 -14.37 11.39
CA TYR A 272 -6.46 -12.99 11.62
C TYR A 272 -7.11 -12.47 12.89
N LEU A 273 -6.32 -12.22 13.93
CA LEU A 273 -6.78 -11.52 15.13
C LEU A 273 -6.88 -10.03 14.85
N ILE A 274 -7.98 -9.41 15.25
CA ILE A 274 -8.16 -7.96 15.13
C ILE A 274 -7.60 -7.32 16.39
N VAL A 275 -6.58 -6.47 16.24
CA VAL A 275 -5.87 -5.82 17.36
C VAL A 275 -5.93 -4.30 17.21
N GLY A 276 -6.14 -3.62 18.35
CA GLY A 276 -6.36 -2.17 18.33
C GLY A 276 -5.12 -1.35 17.99
N ASP A 277 -3.93 -1.84 18.34
CA ASP A 277 -2.67 -1.14 18.13
C ASP A 277 -1.46 -2.07 18.03
N GLN A 278 -0.34 -1.52 17.59
CA GLN A 278 0.91 -2.25 17.35
C GLN A 278 1.58 -2.77 18.65
N ASN A 279 1.36 -2.15 19.81
CA ASN A 279 1.92 -2.66 21.07
C ASN A 279 1.18 -3.92 21.51
N ASN A 280 -0.15 -3.93 21.38
CA ASN A 280 -0.97 -5.13 21.62
C ASN A 280 -0.59 -6.27 20.69
N GLU A 281 -0.28 -5.98 19.42
CA GLU A 281 0.21 -6.98 18.46
C GLU A 281 1.52 -7.63 18.95
N VAL A 282 2.47 -6.82 19.42
CA VAL A 282 3.74 -7.30 20.00
C VAL A 282 3.49 -8.17 21.24
N LEU A 283 2.64 -7.73 22.17
CA LEU A 283 2.30 -8.49 23.37
C LEU A 283 1.68 -9.85 23.05
N LYS A 284 0.78 -9.90 22.06
CA LYS A 284 0.16 -11.16 21.59
C LYS A 284 1.19 -12.11 20.96
N PHE A 285 2.16 -11.59 20.20
CA PHE A 285 3.25 -12.42 19.71
C PHE A 285 4.13 -12.94 20.84
N GLU A 286 4.48 -12.13 21.83
CA GLU A 286 5.25 -12.58 23.01
C GLU A 286 4.48 -13.63 23.82
N ALA A 287 3.16 -13.49 23.94
CA ALA A 287 2.27 -14.47 24.57
C ALA A 287 2.01 -15.74 23.72
N LYS A 288 2.60 -15.83 22.52
CA LYS A 288 2.41 -16.93 21.55
C LYS A 288 0.97 -17.06 21.02
N GLU A 289 0.20 -16.00 21.11
CA GLU A 289 -1.14 -15.91 20.49
C GLU A 289 -1.07 -15.57 18.99
N LEU A 290 0.08 -15.04 18.52
CA LEU A 290 0.35 -14.78 17.10
C LEU A 290 1.55 -15.59 16.64
N ASP A 291 1.48 -16.04 15.40
CA ASP A 291 2.56 -16.76 14.72
C ASP A 291 3.43 -15.82 13.86
N VAL A 292 2.88 -14.71 13.38
CA VAL A 292 3.53 -13.76 12.47
C VAL A 292 3.27 -12.34 12.94
N ILE A 293 4.33 -11.49 12.96
CA ILE A 293 4.20 -10.05 13.15
C ILE A 293 5.19 -9.25 12.29
N GLY A 294 4.83 -8.01 11.99
CA GLY A 294 5.75 -6.98 11.52
C GLY A 294 6.39 -6.24 12.70
N LEU A 295 7.71 -6.06 12.66
CA LEU A 295 8.44 -5.37 13.71
C LEU A 295 8.75 -3.92 13.33
N GLN A 296 8.39 -2.99 14.22
CA GLN A 296 8.90 -1.63 14.10
C GLN A 296 10.41 -1.62 14.36
N GLY A 297 11.15 -0.72 13.70
CA GLY A 297 12.60 -0.62 13.82
C GLY A 297 13.11 -0.54 15.25
N SER A 298 12.39 0.15 16.14
CA SER A 298 12.71 0.25 17.57
C SER A 298 12.72 -1.10 18.33
N LYS A 299 12.03 -2.11 17.83
CA LYS A 299 11.93 -3.45 18.44
C LYS A 299 12.95 -4.44 17.88
N VAL A 300 13.50 -4.19 16.68
CA VAL A 300 14.31 -5.16 15.94
C VAL A 300 15.54 -5.63 16.72
N ALA A 301 16.28 -4.73 17.35
CA ALA A 301 17.49 -5.09 18.12
C ALA A 301 17.17 -6.08 19.25
N ARG A 302 16.09 -5.84 20.00
CA ARG A 302 15.63 -6.75 21.06
C ARG A 302 15.25 -8.13 20.50
N TYR A 303 14.44 -8.15 19.45
CA TYR A 303 14.00 -9.41 18.84
C TYR A 303 15.16 -10.18 18.19
N LYS A 304 16.14 -9.48 17.63
CA LYS A 304 17.35 -10.12 17.09
C LYS A 304 18.17 -10.83 18.17
N SER A 305 18.26 -10.24 19.35
CA SER A 305 18.92 -10.88 20.50
C SER A 305 18.13 -12.08 21.04
N LEU A 306 16.80 -12.03 20.99
CA LEU A 306 15.94 -13.12 21.44
C LEU A 306 15.88 -14.29 20.44
N GLU A 307 16.08 -14.06 19.14
CA GLU A 307 15.95 -15.05 18.06
C GLU A 307 16.77 -16.31 18.33
N GLN A 308 17.98 -16.19 18.87
CA GLN A 308 18.87 -17.32 19.13
C GLN A 308 18.36 -18.31 20.19
N HIS A 309 17.46 -17.85 21.08
CA HIS A 309 16.95 -18.61 22.23
C HIS A 309 15.42 -18.74 22.22
N SER A 310 14.78 -18.41 21.11
CA SER A 310 13.34 -18.38 20.97
C SER A 310 12.85 -19.26 19.81
N ASP A 311 11.53 -19.40 19.72
CA ASP A 311 10.85 -20.24 18.72
C ASP A 311 10.39 -19.44 17.49
N PHE A 312 11.14 -18.41 17.10
CA PHE A 312 10.85 -17.61 15.90
C PHE A 312 12.11 -17.25 15.12
N LYS A 313 11.92 -16.84 13.87
CA LYS A 313 12.97 -16.31 12.99
C LYS A 313 12.59 -14.93 12.48
N LEU A 314 13.60 -14.09 12.29
CA LEU A 314 13.47 -12.77 11.68
C LEU A 314 13.83 -12.83 10.20
N TYR A 315 13.01 -12.14 9.40
CA TYR A 315 13.23 -11.99 7.97
C TYR A 315 13.26 -10.52 7.58
N ASN A 316 14.29 -10.13 6.85
CA ASN A 316 14.42 -8.81 6.27
C ASN A 316 13.85 -8.84 4.85
N LEU A 317 12.76 -8.09 4.62
CA LEU A 317 12.09 -8.01 3.32
C LEU A 317 12.56 -6.83 2.46
N GLY A 318 13.54 -6.06 2.95
CA GLY A 318 14.01 -4.85 2.26
C GLY A 318 13.18 -3.60 2.57
N PRO A 319 13.38 -2.50 1.82
CA PRO A 319 12.64 -1.26 1.99
C PRO A 319 11.14 -1.46 1.81
N ASN A 320 10.35 -0.73 2.60
CA ASN A 320 8.90 -0.72 2.45
C ASN A 320 8.50 -0.23 1.04
N THR A 321 7.53 -0.88 0.42
CA THR A 321 6.99 -0.51 -0.88
C THR A 321 6.04 0.69 -0.82
N GLY A 322 5.54 1.03 0.38
CA GLY A 322 4.77 2.23 0.63
C GLY A 322 5.67 3.44 0.90
N THR A 323 5.04 4.61 0.93
CA THR A 323 5.69 5.88 1.22
C THR A 323 5.05 6.56 2.41
N MET A 324 5.86 7.25 3.22
CA MET A 324 5.42 8.05 4.35
C MET A 324 5.71 9.52 4.10
N TYR A 325 4.73 10.37 4.32
CA TYR A 325 4.80 11.79 3.94
C TYR A 325 4.05 12.70 4.90
N LEU A 326 4.47 13.96 4.92
CA LEU A 326 3.72 15.10 5.39
C LEU A 326 3.07 15.78 4.18
N SER A 327 1.76 15.98 4.19
CA SER A 327 1.05 16.71 3.14
C SER A 327 0.43 17.99 3.69
N VAL A 328 0.32 19.00 2.83
CA VAL A 328 -0.35 20.26 3.10
C VAL A 328 -1.61 20.40 2.27
N ASN A 329 -2.65 20.99 2.81
CA ASN A 329 -3.91 21.19 2.09
C ASN A 329 -3.83 22.46 1.22
N LEU A 330 -3.69 22.29 -0.08
CA LEU A 330 -3.62 23.39 -1.07
C LEU A 330 -5.00 23.88 -1.52
N ASN A 331 -6.08 23.29 -1.00
CA ASN A 331 -7.44 23.56 -1.44
C ASN A 331 -7.86 24.99 -1.08
N ASN A 332 -8.22 25.79 -2.09
CA ASN A 332 -8.64 27.19 -1.93
C ASN A 332 -10.12 27.41 -2.22
N ARG A 333 -10.89 26.34 -2.32
CA ARG A 333 -12.30 26.38 -2.69
C ARG A 333 -13.19 26.45 -1.46
N LYS A 334 -14.47 26.65 -1.74
CA LYS A 334 -15.53 26.69 -0.73
C LYS A 334 -16.43 25.47 -0.88
N ASN A 335 -16.96 25.00 0.23
CA ASN A 335 -18.01 23.99 0.24
C ASN A 335 -19.35 24.59 -0.26
N LYS A 336 -20.37 23.74 -0.38
CA LYS A 336 -21.73 24.14 -0.80
C LYS A 336 -22.38 25.23 0.08
N ASP A 337 -21.93 25.38 1.31
CA ASP A 337 -22.41 26.39 2.25
C ASP A 337 -21.63 27.71 2.16
N GLY A 338 -20.70 27.83 1.19
CA GLY A 338 -19.88 29.02 0.98
C GLY A 338 -18.69 29.16 1.93
N LYS A 339 -18.45 28.18 2.81
CA LYS A 339 -17.31 28.15 3.74
C LYS A 339 -16.06 27.60 3.03
N PHE A 340 -14.93 28.26 3.18
CA PHE A 340 -13.65 27.76 2.68
C PHE A 340 -13.28 26.42 3.37
N TYR A 341 -12.75 25.46 2.60
CA TYR A 341 -12.23 24.21 3.13
C TYR A 341 -11.02 24.44 4.02
N VAL A 342 -10.11 25.31 3.60
CA VAL A 342 -8.95 25.76 4.38
C VAL A 342 -9.10 27.25 4.69
N ASN A 343 -8.75 27.65 5.90
CA ASN A 343 -8.74 29.08 6.27
C ASN A 343 -7.92 29.88 5.23
N PRO A 344 -8.46 30.97 4.66
CA PRO A 344 -7.79 31.72 3.60
C PRO A 344 -6.39 32.26 3.95
N ILE A 345 -6.13 32.55 5.22
CA ILE A 345 -4.81 33.00 5.70
C ILE A 345 -3.84 31.81 5.61
N LYS A 346 -4.19 30.67 6.18
CA LYS A 346 -3.37 29.44 6.13
C LYS A 346 -3.14 28.97 4.70
N GLN A 347 -4.16 29.08 3.86
CA GLN A 347 -4.09 28.69 2.46
C GLN A 347 -3.06 29.51 1.67
N LYS A 348 -2.88 30.82 1.98
CA LYS A 348 -1.80 31.64 1.42
C LYS A 348 -0.42 31.06 1.78
N TRP A 349 -0.23 30.63 3.03
CA TRP A 349 1.03 30.02 3.48
C TRP A 349 1.27 28.67 2.77
N PHE A 350 0.26 27.83 2.73
CA PHE A 350 0.37 26.48 2.14
C PHE A 350 0.62 26.51 0.63
N LYS A 351 0.10 27.52 -0.09
CA LYS A 351 0.38 27.72 -1.52
C LYS A 351 1.77 28.28 -1.80
N ASP A 352 2.37 28.95 -0.84
CA ASP A 352 3.71 29.51 -1.01
C ASP A 352 4.76 28.40 -1.08
N ILE A 353 5.48 28.32 -2.22
CA ILE A 353 6.49 27.30 -2.40
C ILE A 353 7.68 27.49 -1.45
N ASN A 354 8.03 28.70 -1.09
CA ASN A 354 9.09 28.96 -0.13
C ASN A 354 8.71 28.46 1.26
N PHE A 355 7.43 28.59 1.66
CA PHE A 355 6.91 28.06 2.91
C PHE A 355 7.05 26.52 2.95
N ARG A 356 6.63 25.82 1.88
CA ARG A 356 6.77 24.36 1.79
C ARG A 356 8.25 23.92 1.72
N THR A 357 9.09 24.72 1.03
CA THR A 357 10.53 24.46 0.98
C THR A 357 11.18 24.62 2.35
N ALA A 358 10.78 25.63 3.12
CA ALA A 358 11.26 25.82 4.49
C ALA A 358 10.88 24.61 5.38
N ILE A 359 9.65 24.12 5.28
CA ILE A 359 9.23 22.88 5.98
C ILE A 359 10.14 21.71 5.60
N ASP A 360 10.41 21.51 4.31
CA ASP A 360 11.20 20.39 3.81
C ASP A 360 12.66 20.43 4.33
N TYR A 361 13.28 21.63 4.40
CA TYR A 361 14.60 21.82 5.00
C TYR A 361 14.62 21.69 6.53
N THR A 362 13.47 21.79 7.19
CA THR A 362 13.40 21.72 8.65
C THR A 362 13.30 20.28 9.16
N ILE A 363 12.68 19.40 8.40
CA ILE A 363 12.44 18.01 8.80
C ILE A 363 13.74 17.22 8.90
N ASP A 364 14.05 16.73 10.12
CA ASP A 364 15.25 15.93 10.39
C ASP A 364 15.00 14.44 10.11
N ARG A 365 15.01 14.07 8.84
CA ARG A 365 14.78 12.69 8.38
C ARG A 365 15.78 11.70 8.94
N ARG A 366 17.05 12.09 9.07
CA ARG A 366 18.09 11.19 9.60
C ARG A 366 17.87 10.89 11.06
N ASN A 367 17.51 11.92 11.83
CA ASN A 367 17.21 11.75 13.26
C ASN A 367 15.92 10.92 13.46
N MET A 368 14.93 11.07 12.57
CA MET A 368 13.73 10.21 12.57
C MET A 368 14.08 8.75 12.28
N VAL A 369 14.89 8.46 11.26
CA VAL A 369 15.37 7.09 10.99
C VAL A 369 16.13 6.54 12.20
N PHE A 370 16.99 7.35 12.83
CA PHE A 370 17.75 6.90 13.99
C PHE A 370 16.87 6.62 15.22
N ASN A 371 15.99 7.55 15.59
CA ASN A 371 15.22 7.45 16.83
C ASN A 371 13.96 6.58 16.72
N ILE A 372 13.29 6.57 15.56
CA ILE A 372 12.04 5.84 15.38
C ILE A 372 12.31 4.46 14.79
N ALA A 373 13.12 4.39 13.73
CA ALA A 373 13.43 3.14 13.04
C ALA A 373 14.73 2.46 13.54
N ASN A 374 15.36 2.99 14.61
CA ASN A 374 16.60 2.48 15.17
C ASN A 374 17.73 2.31 14.12
N GLY A 375 17.80 3.25 13.18
CA GLY A 375 18.73 3.21 12.06
C GLY A 375 18.36 2.25 10.92
N ILE A 376 17.22 1.54 11.04
CA ILE A 376 16.77 0.54 10.05
C ILE A 376 15.79 1.21 9.07
N GLY A 377 16.34 1.95 8.11
CA GLY A 377 15.60 2.71 7.10
C GLY A 377 16.49 3.70 6.39
N ALA A 378 15.91 4.46 5.47
CA ALA A 378 16.60 5.53 4.78
C ALA A 378 15.66 6.73 4.52
N PRO A 379 16.18 7.98 4.50
CA PRO A 379 15.41 9.15 4.09
C PRO A 379 14.74 8.95 2.74
N LEU A 380 13.48 9.35 2.63
CA LEU A 380 12.71 9.33 1.39
C LEU A 380 12.46 10.76 0.91
N HIS A 381 12.46 10.97 -0.41
CA HIS A 381 12.37 12.30 -1.01
C HIS A 381 11.49 12.34 -2.27
N THR A 382 10.98 11.20 -2.69
CA THR A 382 10.14 11.06 -3.88
C THR A 382 8.89 10.23 -3.56
N PRO A 383 7.86 10.31 -4.41
CA PRO A 383 6.68 9.46 -4.28
C PRO A 383 6.94 7.98 -4.57
N GLU A 384 8.06 7.65 -5.21
CA GLU A 384 8.45 6.28 -5.48
C GLU A 384 9.21 5.68 -4.28
N SER A 385 8.93 4.42 -3.96
CA SER A 385 9.65 3.70 -2.91
C SER A 385 11.11 3.42 -3.31
N LEU A 386 11.97 3.20 -2.32
CA LEU A 386 13.41 3.01 -2.55
C LEU A 386 13.75 1.77 -3.40
N ASN A 387 12.85 0.80 -3.48
CA ASN A 387 12.96 -0.39 -4.33
C ASN A 387 12.20 -0.28 -5.65
N SER A 388 11.63 0.91 -5.97
CA SER A 388 10.97 1.11 -7.25
C SER A 388 11.95 1.06 -8.41
N ILE A 389 11.61 0.30 -9.45
CA ILE A 389 12.39 0.29 -10.72
C ILE A 389 12.32 1.64 -11.44
N TYR A 390 11.35 2.48 -11.08
CA TYR A 390 11.17 3.83 -11.61
C TYR A 390 11.77 4.93 -10.72
N LEU A 391 12.40 4.59 -9.59
CA LEU A 391 12.99 5.59 -8.69
C LEU A 391 13.95 6.51 -9.45
N ASN A 392 13.74 7.84 -9.38
CA ASN A 392 14.67 8.84 -9.89
C ASN A 392 15.82 9.00 -8.89
N LYS A 393 16.96 8.38 -9.19
CA LYS A 393 18.16 8.34 -8.32
C LYS A 393 18.93 9.65 -8.28
N GLU A 394 18.63 10.59 -9.18
CA GLU A 394 19.30 11.91 -9.22
C GLU A 394 18.75 12.85 -8.13
N LEU A 395 17.49 12.67 -7.74
CA LEU A 395 16.88 13.42 -6.65
C LEU A 395 17.44 12.95 -5.30
N LYS A 396 17.63 13.88 -4.37
CA LYS A 396 18.18 13.61 -3.03
C LYS A 396 17.27 14.20 -1.96
N ALA A 397 17.15 13.51 -0.83
CA ALA A 397 16.46 14.07 0.33
C ALA A 397 17.18 15.35 0.81
N PHE A 398 16.38 16.34 1.21
CA PHE A 398 16.94 17.52 1.87
C PHE A 398 17.50 17.13 3.23
N GLU A 399 18.74 17.54 3.48
CA GLU A 399 19.31 17.50 4.83
C GLU A 399 18.71 18.65 5.64
N LYS A 400 18.49 18.43 6.95
CA LYS A 400 18.03 19.49 7.84
C LYS A 400 18.97 20.68 7.81
N ASP A 401 18.43 21.85 7.48
CA ASP A 401 19.14 23.12 7.46
C ASP A 401 18.19 24.25 7.91
N THR A 402 18.14 24.47 9.21
CA THR A 402 17.27 25.48 9.82
C THR A 402 17.59 26.89 9.33
N LYS A 403 18.86 27.17 8.95
CA LYS A 403 19.25 28.47 8.41
C LYS A 403 18.61 28.69 7.04
N LYS A 404 18.75 27.74 6.13
CA LYS A 404 18.10 27.80 4.81
C LYS A 404 16.57 27.87 4.95
N ALA A 405 15.99 27.09 5.86
CA ALA A 405 14.55 27.15 6.13
C ALA A 405 14.10 28.59 6.47
N LYS A 406 14.81 29.27 7.36
CA LYS A 406 14.54 30.68 7.71
C LYS A 406 14.71 31.62 6.51
N GLU A 407 15.77 31.46 5.71
CA GLU A 407 15.99 32.24 4.50
C GLU A 407 14.82 32.12 3.50
N TYR A 408 14.23 30.92 3.35
CA TYR A 408 13.04 30.73 2.51
C TYR A 408 11.79 31.39 3.09
N LEU A 409 11.59 31.35 4.40
CA LEU A 409 10.49 32.05 5.04
C LEU A 409 10.62 33.59 4.86
N GLU A 410 11.82 34.14 5.09
CA GLU A 410 12.10 35.56 4.92
C GLU A 410 11.86 36.06 3.48
N LYS A 411 12.22 35.24 2.45
CA LYS A 411 11.92 35.55 1.04
C LYS A 411 10.43 35.76 0.77
N SER A 412 9.55 35.14 1.55
CA SER A 412 8.09 35.29 1.43
C SER A 412 7.50 36.30 2.43
N GLY A 413 8.38 37.00 3.16
CA GLY A 413 7.99 38.07 4.09
C GLY A 413 7.54 37.54 5.46
N PHE A 414 7.83 36.29 5.80
CA PHE A 414 7.66 35.81 7.17
C PHE A 414 8.77 36.35 8.08
N TYR A 415 8.44 36.60 9.34
CA TYR A 415 9.39 37.09 10.33
C TYR A 415 9.10 36.52 11.71
N THR A 416 10.11 36.49 12.58
CA THR A 416 9.96 36.10 13.99
C THR A 416 9.94 37.32 14.91
N ASP A 417 9.05 37.31 15.91
CA ASP A 417 9.02 38.33 16.96
C ASP A 417 10.16 38.12 17.99
N LYS A 418 10.26 39.01 18.98
CA LYS A 418 11.30 38.93 20.05
C LYS A 418 11.17 37.67 20.93
N LYS A 419 10.03 36.97 20.86
CA LYS A 419 9.78 35.73 21.62
C LYS A 419 10.04 34.49 20.76
N GLY A 420 10.49 34.67 19.51
CA GLY A 420 10.76 33.58 18.57
C GLY A 420 9.51 33.04 17.86
N HIS A 421 8.39 33.75 17.92
CA HIS A 421 7.16 33.34 17.25
C HIS A 421 7.14 33.80 15.78
N LEU A 422 6.73 32.91 14.87
CA LEU A 422 6.66 33.19 13.43
C LEU A 422 5.33 33.87 13.05
N TYR A 423 5.43 34.92 12.26
CA TYR A 423 4.33 35.69 11.68
C TYR A 423 4.50 35.82 10.17
N ASP A 424 3.39 35.95 9.45
CA ASP A 424 3.40 36.38 8.05
C ASP A 424 3.51 37.91 7.92
N LYS A 425 3.67 38.40 6.70
CA LYS A 425 3.79 39.83 6.41
C LYS A 425 2.53 40.65 6.76
N GLU A 426 1.38 39.98 6.99
CA GLU A 426 0.11 40.60 7.41
C GLU A 426 -0.08 40.52 8.93
N ASN A 427 0.96 40.17 9.70
CA ASN A 427 0.98 39.98 11.16
C ASN A 427 0.08 38.84 11.66
N ASN A 428 -0.22 37.83 10.82
CA ASN A 428 -0.92 36.64 11.30
C ASN A 428 0.09 35.68 11.90
N ARG A 429 -0.17 35.18 13.10
CA ARG A 429 0.59 34.16 13.77
C ARG A 429 0.52 32.85 12.97
N VAL A 430 1.65 32.27 12.62
CA VAL A 430 1.68 30.98 11.91
C VAL A 430 1.31 29.87 12.87
N GLU A 431 0.05 29.42 12.75
CA GLU A 431 -0.51 28.35 13.58
C GLU A 431 -1.41 27.45 12.72
N PHE A 432 -1.27 26.13 12.87
CA PHE A 432 -2.06 25.14 12.13
C PHE A 432 -2.16 23.81 12.87
N ASP A 433 -3.11 22.99 12.44
CA ASP A 433 -3.32 21.65 12.92
C ASP A 433 -2.50 20.63 12.09
N LEU A 434 -1.88 19.69 12.78
CA LEU A 434 -1.18 18.54 12.20
C LEU A 434 -1.87 17.25 12.62
N TYR A 435 -2.45 16.54 11.67
CA TYR A 435 -3.19 15.30 11.92
C TYR A 435 -2.37 14.06 11.61
N THR A 436 -2.68 12.96 12.30
CA THR A 436 -2.32 11.59 11.92
C THR A 436 -3.35 10.60 12.47
N ASN A 437 -3.29 9.33 12.09
CA ASN A 437 -4.15 8.32 12.69
C ASN A 437 -3.60 7.87 14.05
N ALA A 438 -4.47 7.82 15.05
CA ALA A 438 -4.18 7.25 16.35
C ALA A 438 -3.95 5.73 16.26
N GLY A 439 -3.14 5.19 17.18
CA GLY A 439 -2.81 3.76 17.26
C GLY A 439 -1.66 3.31 16.34
N ASN A 440 -1.17 4.18 15.45
CA ASN A 440 0.06 3.94 14.70
C ASN A 440 1.23 4.66 15.38
N THR A 441 1.93 3.94 16.25
CA THR A 441 2.98 4.49 17.12
C THR A 441 4.14 5.11 16.34
N GLU A 442 4.44 4.59 15.13
CA GLU A 442 5.47 5.14 14.26
C GLU A 442 5.06 6.53 13.72
N ARG A 443 3.84 6.65 13.20
CA ARG A 443 3.32 7.93 12.69
C ARG A 443 3.13 8.96 13.80
N GLU A 444 2.72 8.52 15.00
CA GLU A 444 2.61 9.41 16.16
C GLU A 444 3.99 9.94 16.55
N ALA A 445 5.02 9.09 16.59
CA ALA A 445 6.40 9.51 16.89
C ALA A 445 6.93 10.49 15.83
N ILE A 446 6.67 10.22 14.54
CA ILE A 446 7.00 11.16 13.44
C ILE A 446 6.28 12.49 13.68
N GLY A 447 5.00 12.49 14.03
CA GLY A 447 4.22 13.69 14.27
C GLY A 447 4.78 14.56 15.39
N VAL A 448 5.23 13.94 16.46
CA VAL A 448 5.91 14.63 17.58
C VAL A 448 7.21 15.31 17.09
N MET A 449 8.04 14.58 16.32
CA MET A 449 9.31 15.12 15.82
C MET A 449 9.09 16.22 14.77
N VAL A 450 8.14 16.04 13.84
CA VAL A 450 7.75 17.08 12.85
C VAL A 450 7.26 18.33 13.58
N LYS A 451 6.41 18.18 14.61
CA LYS A 451 5.97 19.32 15.44
C LYS A 451 7.18 20.05 16.05
N GLN A 452 8.11 19.33 16.67
CA GLN A 452 9.30 19.92 17.28
C GLN A 452 10.15 20.69 16.23
N ASP A 453 10.40 20.06 15.08
CA ASP A 453 11.18 20.65 13.99
C ASP A 453 10.52 21.95 13.47
N LEU A 454 9.21 21.98 13.27
CA LEU A 454 8.49 23.16 12.81
C LEU A 454 8.41 24.26 13.88
N GLU A 455 8.35 23.89 15.17
CA GLU A 455 8.36 24.84 16.28
C GLU A 455 9.73 25.51 16.45
N GLU A 456 10.85 24.90 16.00
CA GLU A 456 12.16 25.56 15.92
C GLU A 456 12.17 26.78 14.97
N LEU A 457 11.28 26.80 13.97
CA LEU A 457 11.07 27.95 13.09
C LEU A 457 10.12 29.01 13.70
N GLY A 458 9.60 28.76 14.90
CA GLY A 458 8.66 29.62 15.57
C GLY A 458 7.19 29.40 15.17
N MET A 459 6.84 28.38 14.42
CA MET A 459 5.47 28.01 14.11
C MET A 459 4.78 27.46 15.37
N LYS A 460 3.45 27.54 15.44
CA LYS A 460 2.66 26.85 16.46
C LYS A 460 1.92 25.68 15.82
N VAL A 461 2.26 24.45 16.23
CA VAL A 461 1.72 23.23 15.66
C VAL A 461 0.85 22.49 16.67
N ASN A 462 -0.44 22.37 16.36
CA ASN A 462 -1.39 21.60 17.16
C ASN A 462 -1.43 20.16 16.64
N PHE A 463 -0.63 19.28 17.22
CA PHE A 463 -0.60 17.87 16.80
C PHE A 463 -1.80 17.11 17.34
N LYS A 464 -2.54 16.43 16.43
CA LYS A 464 -3.84 15.80 16.72
C LYS A 464 -3.91 14.38 16.10
N PRO A 465 -3.48 13.33 16.81
CA PRO A 465 -3.81 11.95 16.45
C PRO A 465 -5.33 11.74 16.59
N ILE A 466 -5.98 11.22 15.54
CA ILE A 466 -7.43 10.93 15.54
C ILE A 466 -7.71 9.54 14.97
N GLU A 467 -8.90 9.01 15.21
CA GLU A 467 -9.33 7.72 14.68
C GLU A 467 -9.25 7.69 13.15
N PHE A 468 -8.85 6.54 12.57
CA PHE A 468 -8.49 6.42 11.16
C PHE A 468 -9.64 6.78 10.20
N ASN A 469 -10.86 6.31 10.44
CA ASN A 469 -11.99 6.62 9.53
C ASN A 469 -12.37 8.11 9.59
N SER A 470 -12.25 8.72 10.77
CA SER A 470 -12.45 10.16 10.96
C SER A 470 -11.39 10.96 10.20
N LEU A 471 -10.14 10.49 10.21
CA LEU A 471 -9.06 11.11 9.43
C LEU A 471 -9.33 10.98 7.93
N VAL A 472 -9.64 9.79 7.44
CA VAL A 472 -9.98 9.56 6.02
C VAL A 472 -11.15 10.45 5.58
N ASN A 473 -12.20 10.56 6.41
CA ASN A 473 -13.33 11.44 6.12
C ASN A 473 -12.91 12.90 5.97
N LYS A 474 -11.99 13.40 6.84
CA LYS A 474 -11.43 14.75 6.70
C LYS A 474 -10.66 14.92 5.38
N LEU A 475 -9.87 13.94 4.98
CA LEU A 475 -9.00 14.04 3.81
C LEU A 475 -9.78 14.00 2.48
N VAL A 476 -10.79 13.12 2.37
CA VAL A 476 -11.40 12.81 1.06
C VAL A 476 -12.88 13.20 0.92
N ASN A 477 -13.54 13.61 2.00
CA ASN A 477 -14.95 13.99 1.96
C ASN A 477 -15.20 15.44 2.41
N THR A 478 -14.68 15.84 3.59
CA THR A 478 -14.94 17.18 4.12
C THR A 478 -13.84 18.18 3.78
N PHE A 479 -12.65 17.72 3.44
CA PHE A 479 -11.44 18.51 3.15
C PHE A 479 -11.04 19.47 4.28
N ASP A 480 -11.55 19.26 5.50
CA ASP A 480 -11.34 20.09 6.68
C ASP A 480 -10.09 19.63 7.45
N TRP A 481 -8.92 19.99 6.94
CA TRP A 481 -7.61 19.71 7.54
C TRP A 481 -6.57 20.73 7.06
N ASP A 482 -5.50 20.94 7.83
CA ASP A 482 -4.39 21.85 7.48
C ASP A 482 -3.19 21.05 6.96
N MET A 483 -2.61 20.21 7.81
CA MET A 483 -1.50 19.28 7.48
C MET A 483 -1.78 17.89 8.00
N VAL A 484 -1.23 16.89 7.33
CA VAL A 484 -1.40 15.48 7.71
C VAL A 484 -0.12 14.67 7.49
N ILE A 485 0.20 13.80 8.44
CA ILE A 485 1.18 12.72 8.27
C ILE A 485 0.42 11.44 7.97
N MET A 486 0.69 10.87 6.81
CA MET A 486 0.07 9.64 6.32
C MET A 486 1.07 8.79 5.55
N GLY A 487 0.62 7.60 5.14
CA GLY A 487 1.34 6.74 4.22
C GLY A 487 0.39 6.21 3.15
N LEU A 488 0.95 5.95 1.99
CA LEU A 488 0.28 5.27 0.89
C LEU A 488 1.01 3.97 0.58
N THR A 489 0.24 2.93 0.31
CA THR A 489 0.81 1.72 -0.29
C THR A 489 1.13 2.01 -1.75
N GLY A 490 2.26 1.51 -2.23
CA GLY A 490 2.70 1.70 -3.60
C GLY A 490 3.07 0.39 -4.27
N SER A 491 3.26 0.43 -5.58
CA SER A 491 3.85 -0.66 -6.34
C SER A 491 5.21 -0.22 -6.84
N PRO A 492 6.31 -0.88 -6.48
CA PRO A 492 7.64 -0.55 -7.00
C PRO A 492 7.80 -0.90 -8.48
N LEU A 493 6.78 -1.50 -9.09
CA LEU A 493 6.81 -2.02 -10.46
C LEU A 493 6.01 -1.17 -11.45
N GLU A 494 5.10 -0.29 -10.96
CA GLU A 494 4.15 0.40 -11.83
C GLU A 494 3.62 1.69 -11.20
N PRO A 495 4.19 2.85 -11.52
CA PRO A 495 3.75 4.14 -10.97
C PRO A 495 2.29 4.48 -11.32
N ASN A 496 1.82 4.02 -12.49
CA ASN A 496 0.44 4.29 -12.92
C ASN A 496 -0.63 3.69 -11.98
N GLY A 497 -0.28 2.71 -11.16
CA GLY A 497 -1.13 2.20 -10.11
C GLY A 497 -1.51 3.28 -9.07
N GLY A 498 -0.63 4.25 -8.86
CA GLY A 498 -0.82 5.39 -7.96
C GLY A 498 -1.44 6.64 -8.61
N LYS A 499 -1.84 6.60 -9.88
CA LYS A 499 -2.30 7.78 -10.61
C LYS A 499 -3.46 8.54 -9.94
N ASN A 500 -4.30 7.86 -9.15
CA ASN A 500 -5.39 8.50 -8.39
C ASN A 500 -4.93 9.53 -7.37
N VAL A 501 -3.67 9.48 -6.96
CA VAL A 501 -3.05 10.48 -6.09
C VAL A 501 -2.62 11.71 -6.88
N TRP A 502 -2.21 11.51 -8.14
CA TRP A 502 -1.50 12.52 -8.93
C TRP A 502 -2.37 13.22 -9.96
N LEU A 503 -3.35 12.51 -10.52
CA LEU A 503 -4.28 13.12 -11.48
C LEU A 503 -5.13 14.18 -10.80
N SER A 504 -5.34 15.32 -11.48
CA SER A 504 -6.11 16.45 -10.98
C SER A 504 -7.56 16.10 -10.62
N ASN A 505 -8.11 15.03 -11.18
CA ASN A 505 -9.44 14.47 -10.87
C ASN A 505 -9.36 13.18 -10.06
N GLY A 506 -8.19 12.84 -9.51
CA GLY A 506 -7.95 11.61 -8.78
C GLY A 506 -8.68 11.59 -7.43
N ARG A 507 -9.20 10.42 -7.04
CA ARG A 507 -9.97 10.23 -5.80
C ARG A 507 -9.11 10.25 -4.52
N LEU A 508 -7.79 10.23 -4.67
CA LEU A 508 -6.81 10.34 -3.58
C LEU A 508 -5.90 11.57 -3.75
N HIS A 509 -6.29 12.52 -4.59
CA HIS A 509 -5.60 13.80 -4.82
C HIS A 509 -5.81 14.76 -3.64
N MET A 510 -5.59 14.27 -2.42
CA MET A 510 -6.05 14.87 -1.17
C MET A 510 -5.54 16.29 -0.93
N PHE A 511 -4.33 16.62 -1.40
CA PHE A 511 -3.75 17.95 -1.20
C PHE A 511 -4.47 19.06 -2.00
N ASN A 512 -5.22 18.73 -3.06
CA ASN A 512 -6.06 19.67 -3.82
C ASN A 512 -7.31 18.98 -4.38
N MET A 513 -7.94 18.13 -3.57
CA MET A 513 -9.06 17.30 -3.97
C MET A 513 -10.28 18.11 -4.40
N ARG A 514 -10.98 17.68 -5.45
CA ARG A 514 -12.16 18.31 -6.03
C ARG A 514 -13.39 17.43 -5.85
N THR A 515 -14.54 18.07 -5.67
CA THR A 515 -15.81 17.34 -5.79
C THR A 515 -16.16 17.15 -7.29
N PRO A 516 -17.01 16.17 -7.63
CA PRO A 516 -17.45 15.98 -9.01
C PRO A 516 -18.07 17.24 -9.63
N GLU A 517 -18.77 18.05 -8.82
CA GLU A 517 -19.43 19.29 -9.25
C GLU A 517 -18.42 20.40 -9.57
N GLU A 518 -17.28 20.43 -8.89
CA GLU A 518 -16.19 21.39 -9.14
C GLU A 518 -15.45 21.12 -10.45
N GLY A 519 -15.50 19.87 -10.92
CA GLY A 519 -14.92 19.46 -12.19
C GLY A 519 -13.43 19.83 -12.32
N LYS A 520 -13.08 20.60 -13.37
CA LYS A 520 -11.71 21.06 -13.65
C LYS A 520 -11.36 22.42 -13.05
N ALA A 521 -12.15 22.94 -12.13
CA ALA A 521 -11.89 24.23 -11.51
C ALA A 521 -10.58 24.22 -10.69
N ASN A 522 -9.80 25.31 -10.82
CA ASN A 522 -8.59 25.54 -10.03
C ASN A 522 -7.50 24.44 -10.15
N ILE A 523 -7.37 23.79 -11.31
CA ILE A 523 -6.24 22.91 -11.60
C ILE A 523 -4.99 23.76 -11.72
N LEU A 524 -3.96 23.43 -10.95
CA LEU A 524 -2.67 24.10 -11.02
C LEU A 524 -1.89 23.69 -12.28
N PRO A 525 -1.02 24.54 -12.87
CA PRO A 525 -0.30 24.21 -14.09
C PRO A 525 0.49 22.89 -14.00
N TRP A 526 1.15 22.63 -12.88
CA TRP A 526 1.91 21.40 -12.66
C TRP A 526 1.02 20.16 -12.44
N GLU A 527 -0.20 20.30 -11.91
CA GLU A 527 -1.19 19.21 -11.86
C GLU A 527 -1.63 18.82 -13.28
N LYS A 528 -1.80 19.78 -14.17
CA LYS A 528 -2.10 19.51 -15.56
C LYS A 528 -0.94 18.81 -16.27
N GLU A 529 0.31 19.18 -15.98
CA GLU A 529 1.49 18.48 -16.49
C GLU A 529 1.53 17.02 -15.99
N LEU A 530 1.16 16.76 -14.74
CA LEU A 530 1.04 15.41 -14.21
C LEU A 530 -0.04 14.60 -14.92
N ASP A 531 -1.21 15.18 -15.21
CA ASP A 531 -2.27 14.52 -15.99
C ASP A 531 -1.71 14.00 -17.32
N GLU A 532 -0.96 14.85 -18.05
CA GLU A 532 -0.34 14.50 -19.33
C GLU A 532 0.76 13.42 -19.18
N ILE A 533 1.59 13.52 -18.13
CA ILE A 533 2.68 12.57 -17.87
C ILE A 533 2.12 11.17 -17.62
N PHE A 534 1.10 11.04 -16.77
CA PHE A 534 0.51 9.74 -16.47
C PHE A 534 -0.21 9.14 -17.67
N GLU A 535 -0.85 9.96 -18.52
CA GLU A 535 -1.43 9.49 -19.76
C GLU A 535 -0.34 8.97 -20.73
N LYS A 536 0.67 9.80 -21.05
CA LYS A 536 1.75 9.46 -22.00
C LYS A 536 2.61 8.31 -21.48
N GLY A 537 2.94 8.31 -20.19
CA GLY A 537 3.73 7.25 -19.56
C GLY A 537 3.05 5.88 -19.57
N ALA A 538 1.72 5.85 -19.47
CA ALA A 538 0.95 4.60 -19.58
C ALA A 538 0.85 4.07 -21.01
N LEU A 539 0.83 4.96 -22.02
CA LEU A 539 0.76 4.58 -23.44
C LEU A 539 2.12 4.14 -24.01
N ALA A 540 3.22 4.62 -23.42
CA ALA A 540 4.57 4.20 -23.81
C ALA A 540 4.79 2.72 -23.41
N THR A 541 5.31 1.91 -24.35
CA THR A 541 5.50 0.47 -24.16
C THR A 541 6.91 0.09 -23.72
N LYS A 542 7.91 0.92 -24.05
CA LYS A 542 9.30 0.69 -23.67
C LYS A 542 9.60 1.27 -22.30
N PHE A 543 10.33 0.53 -21.50
CA PHE A 543 10.69 0.94 -20.14
C PHE A 543 11.42 2.31 -20.10
N GLU A 544 12.38 2.51 -21.00
CA GLU A 544 13.20 3.72 -21.05
C GLU A 544 12.37 4.98 -21.35
N ASP A 545 11.35 4.86 -22.19
CA ASP A 545 10.44 5.97 -22.52
C ASP A 545 9.48 6.23 -21.37
N ARG A 546 8.96 5.18 -20.74
CA ARG A 546 8.15 5.29 -19.51
C ARG A 546 8.93 5.93 -18.38
N LYS A 547 10.21 5.52 -18.21
CA LYS A 547 11.11 6.04 -17.17
C LYS A 547 11.26 7.57 -17.27
N LYS A 548 11.39 8.13 -18.47
CA LYS A 548 11.48 9.59 -18.68
C LYS A 548 10.25 10.32 -18.16
N TYR A 549 9.03 9.80 -18.44
CA TYR A 549 7.80 10.38 -17.93
C TYR A 549 7.73 10.30 -16.40
N TYR A 550 8.08 9.15 -15.84
CA TYR A 550 7.98 8.96 -14.39
C TYR A 550 9.15 9.59 -13.62
N ASP A 551 10.28 9.88 -14.26
CA ASP A 551 11.31 10.77 -13.70
C ASP A 551 10.78 12.20 -13.60
N ARG A 552 10.17 12.72 -14.68
CA ARG A 552 9.60 14.08 -14.67
C ARG A 552 8.48 14.24 -13.64
N TYR A 553 7.63 13.26 -13.47
CA TYR A 553 6.63 13.26 -12.41
C TYR A 553 7.26 13.42 -11.02
N GLN A 554 8.32 12.67 -10.72
CA GLN A 554 9.01 12.77 -9.44
C GLN A 554 9.70 14.13 -9.26
N GLU A 555 10.26 14.71 -10.32
CA GLU A 555 10.81 16.06 -10.33
C GLU A 555 9.75 17.11 -9.99
N ILE A 556 8.56 17.04 -10.61
CA ILE A 556 7.45 17.96 -10.31
C ILE A 556 7.08 17.89 -8.84
N ILE A 557 6.90 16.70 -8.29
CA ILE A 557 6.56 16.53 -6.88
C ILE A 557 7.66 17.05 -5.96
N TYR A 558 8.92 16.80 -6.33
CA TYR A 558 10.07 17.32 -5.63
C TYR A 558 10.19 18.85 -5.70
N GLU A 559 9.85 19.48 -6.82
CA GLU A 559 9.83 20.93 -7.02
C GLU A 559 8.65 21.58 -6.28
N GLN A 560 7.44 21.00 -6.38
CA GLN A 560 6.20 21.60 -5.88
C GLN A 560 5.85 21.25 -4.43
N ARG A 561 6.37 20.15 -3.90
CA ARG A 561 6.20 19.72 -2.49
C ARG A 561 4.76 19.72 -1.96
N PRO A 562 3.78 19.18 -2.72
CA PRO A 562 2.45 18.98 -2.15
C PRO A 562 2.44 17.91 -1.06
N MET A 563 3.39 16.98 -1.19
CA MET A 563 3.75 15.95 -0.23
C MET A 563 5.25 15.99 0.01
N ILE A 564 5.65 16.09 1.25
CA ILE A 564 7.04 16.10 1.72
C ILE A 564 7.32 14.73 2.29
N TYR A 565 8.14 13.94 1.61
CA TYR A 565 8.45 12.56 2.00
C TYR A 565 9.40 12.55 3.20
N ILE A 566 9.23 11.55 4.07
CA ILE A 566 9.94 11.49 5.36
C ILE A 566 11.04 10.44 5.29
N TYR A 567 10.71 9.19 5.46
CA TYR A 567 11.66 8.08 5.32
C TYR A 567 10.93 6.78 4.94
N SER A 568 11.70 5.81 4.46
CA SER A 568 11.25 4.45 4.19
C SER A 568 11.89 3.52 5.22
N PRO A 569 11.11 2.86 6.09
CA PRO A 569 11.64 1.83 6.97
C PRO A 569 11.96 0.56 6.17
N VAL A 570 12.88 -0.24 6.70
CA VAL A 570 13.06 -1.63 6.24
C VAL A 570 11.99 -2.49 6.93
N VAL A 571 11.33 -3.34 6.15
CA VAL A 571 10.32 -4.27 6.66
C VAL A 571 10.99 -5.49 7.28
N ILE A 572 10.86 -5.64 8.57
CA ILE A 572 11.31 -6.83 9.31
C ILE A 572 10.09 -7.59 9.82
N MET A 573 10.01 -8.86 9.48
CA MET A 573 8.94 -9.76 9.90
C MET A 573 9.50 -10.84 10.82
N ALA A 574 8.73 -11.20 11.85
CA ALA A 574 8.99 -12.36 12.68
C ALA A 574 7.93 -13.44 12.41
N ILE A 575 8.35 -14.69 12.28
CA ILE A 575 7.45 -15.85 12.16
C ILE A 575 7.95 -17.00 13.03
N ARG A 576 7.02 -17.77 13.64
CA ARG A 576 7.37 -18.95 14.42
C ARG A 576 8.14 -19.96 13.57
N ASP A 577 9.21 -20.54 14.14
CA ASP A 577 10.12 -21.46 13.45
C ASP A 577 9.50 -22.84 13.14
N LYS A 578 8.34 -23.15 13.72
CA LYS A 578 7.53 -24.30 13.37
C LYS A 578 7.03 -24.27 11.91
N PHE A 579 6.91 -23.09 11.30
CA PHE A 579 6.49 -22.99 9.89
C PHE A 579 7.65 -23.20 8.94
N LYS A 580 7.38 -23.96 7.88
CA LYS A 580 8.32 -24.29 6.81
C LYS A 580 7.80 -23.80 5.46
N ASN A 581 8.61 -23.86 4.42
CA ASN A 581 8.36 -23.27 3.10
C ASN A 581 8.16 -21.76 3.17
N ILE A 582 8.93 -21.08 4.01
CA ILE A 582 8.92 -19.63 4.12
C ILE A 582 9.90 -19.04 3.11
N TYR A 583 9.37 -18.29 2.13
CA TYR A 583 10.13 -17.62 1.06
C TYR A 583 9.92 -16.11 1.13
N PRO A 584 10.69 -15.38 1.94
CA PRO A 584 10.49 -13.94 2.15
C PRO A 584 10.68 -13.15 0.85
N SER A 585 9.84 -12.16 0.62
CA SER A 585 9.87 -11.30 -0.55
C SER A 585 9.50 -9.87 -0.22
N SER A 586 10.21 -8.89 -0.81
CA SER A 586 9.85 -7.47 -0.69
C SER A 586 8.52 -7.12 -1.38
N LEU A 587 8.09 -7.90 -2.36
CA LEU A 587 6.86 -7.68 -3.10
C LEU A 587 5.66 -8.42 -2.50
N GLY A 588 5.89 -9.63 -2.01
CA GLY A 588 4.83 -10.53 -1.54
C GLY A 588 4.73 -10.64 -0.02
N GLY A 589 5.73 -10.18 0.73
CA GLY A 589 5.78 -10.38 2.17
C GLY A 589 6.33 -11.76 2.55
N ILE A 590 5.98 -12.23 3.75
CA ILE A 590 6.48 -13.49 4.31
C ILE A 590 5.50 -14.66 4.13
N THR A 591 4.25 -14.36 3.82
CA THR A 591 3.17 -15.35 3.68
C THR A 591 2.52 -15.33 2.29
N HIS A 592 3.24 -14.83 1.27
CA HIS A 592 2.70 -14.73 -0.09
C HIS A 592 2.37 -16.08 -0.73
N ASN A 593 2.99 -17.13 -0.25
CA ASN A 593 2.77 -18.52 -0.65
C ASN A 593 2.09 -19.32 0.48
N ILE A 594 1.07 -18.73 1.11
CA ILE A 594 0.38 -19.30 2.28
C ILE A 594 -0.16 -20.70 2.03
N GLU A 595 -0.46 -21.05 0.78
CA GLU A 595 -0.89 -22.36 0.35
C GLU A 595 0.18 -23.45 0.51
N GLU A 596 1.46 -23.06 0.45
CA GLU A 596 2.60 -24.00 0.56
C GLU A 596 3.19 -24.07 1.97
N ILE A 597 2.79 -23.14 2.85
CA ILE A 597 3.28 -23.09 4.24
C ILE A 597 2.69 -24.26 5.04
N TYR A 598 3.55 -24.94 5.80
CA TYR A 598 3.12 -26.04 6.67
C TYR A 598 3.83 -26.03 8.02
N ILE A 599 3.29 -26.77 8.99
CA ILE A 599 3.90 -26.95 10.30
C ILE A 599 4.84 -28.16 10.25
N GLY A 600 6.14 -27.91 10.35
CA GLY A 600 7.17 -28.94 10.43
C GLY A 600 7.39 -29.43 11.85
N GLU A 601 8.07 -30.57 11.99
CA GLU A 601 8.60 -31.03 13.27
C GLU A 601 9.72 -30.08 13.74
N LYS A 602 9.84 -29.92 15.08
CA LYS A 602 10.93 -29.15 15.71
C LYS A 602 12.27 -29.76 15.42
#